data_e20a57aaab0841b3c4451086caf8ab24
#
_entry.id   e20a57aaab0841b3c4451086caf8ab24
#
_cell.length_a   1.000
_cell.length_b   1.000
_cell.length_c   1.000
_cell.angle_alpha   90.00
_cell.angle_beta   90.00
_cell.angle_gamma   90.00
#
_symmetry.space_group_name_H-M   'P 1'
#
loop_
_entity.id
_entity.type
_entity.pdbx_description
1 polymer ?
#
loop_
_entity_poly.entity_id
_entity_poly.type
_entity_poly.pdbx_seq_one_letter_code
_entity_poly.pdbx_strand_id
1 'polypeptide(L)'
;RWFATHRHSVVRAKKEDEPQGHQDGRPRREPTEKEKRIMEYQQNAPKLSFAEEAKSQITFGNGYGVISTITKDDYPGGAVVMYAPDDDGLPAFSFSTMSGHTQDLMKNSKASLTVTSNDFKGAADARVNLVGDIEKITDEEELKKYREIFIKKHPNAFWVNFGDFLVFRMTSLKHIRYVGGFARAATIPPGEYLEASADPVMEFAEKIAGHMNEDHQDATKLIIEHQMGLECESAEIKNVDRLGMTVFVTVKQPDQTVSSPFKLRVGFPEEAPDRVGVRNMLKRMTNEAASALKAEAEEEEAATTTPPSSSTSS
;
A
#
# COMPACT_ATOMS: atom_id res chain seq x y z
N ARG A 1 -29.55 -33.22 21.26
CA ARG A 1 -29.19 -33.93 20.00
C ARG A 1 -29.48 -32.99 18.85
N TRP A 2 -28.52 -32.25 18.37
CA TRP A 2 -27.75 -32.40 17.14
C TRP A 2 -26.68 -31.29 17.10
N PHE A 3 -25.44 -31.68 17.34
CA PHE A 3 -24.25 -30.89 17.00
C PHE A 3 -24.03 -31.06 15.50
N ALA A 4 -23.94 -29.96 14.76
CA ALA A 4 -23.41 -29.94 13.41
C ALA A 4 -22.24 -28.93 13.36
N THR A 5 -21.07 -29.49 13.28
CA THR A 5 -19.77 -28.87 13.08
C THR A 5 -19.74 -28.09 11.77
N HIS A 6 -19.55 -26.77 11.83
CA HIS A 6 -19.21 -25.98 10.64
C HIS A 6 -17.71 -26.18 10.35
N ARG A 7 -17.43 -26.99 9.36
CA ARG A 7 -16.13 -27.05 8.70
C ARG A 7 -15.98 -25.79 7.85
N HIS A 8 -14.96 -25.01 8.14
CA HIS A 8 -14.48 -23.97 7.23
C HIS A 8 -14.04 -24.64 5.93
N SER A 9 -14.84 -24.48 4.88
CA SER A 9 -14.44 -24.82 3.53
C SER A 9 -13.49 -23.74 3.02
N VAL A 10 -12.20 -24.01 3.09
CA VAL A 10 -11.19 -23.33 2.28
C VAL A 10 -11.58 -23.61 0.82
N VAL A 11 -12.12 -22.64 0.14
CA VAL A 11 -12.34 -22.72 -1.31
C VAL A 11 -10.96 -22.72 -1.96
N ARG A 12 -10.51 -23.93 -2.27
CA ARG A 12 -9.33 -24.17 -3.10
C ARG A 12 -9.70 -23.66 -4.50
N ALA A 13 -9.19 -22.48 -4.88
CA ALA A 13 -9.28 -22.00 -6.24
C ALA A 13 -8.71 -23.07 -7.17
N LYS A 14 -9.50 -23.46 -8.19
CA LYS A 14 -9.04 -24.34 -9.25
C LYS A 14 -7.81 -23.73 -9.90
N LYS A 15 -6.75 -24.53 -10.03
CA LYS A 15 -5.61 -24.29 -10.90
C LYS A 15 -6.09 -24.32 -12.35
N GLU A 16 -6.50 -23.17 -12.87
CA GLU A 16 -6.68 -22.96 -14.30
C GLU A 16 -6.02 -21.63 -14.64
N ASP A 17 -5.01 -21.72 -15.51
CA ASP A 17 -4.24 -20.65 -16.14
C ASP A 17 -3.30 -19.82 -15.21
N GLU A 18 -2.11 -20.40 -14.95
CA GLU A 18 -0.94 -19.58 -14.70
C GLU A 18 -0.73 -18.66 -15.93
N PRO A 19 -0.66 -17.32 -15.74
CA PRO A 19 -0.26 -16.46 -16.85
C PRO A 19 1.13 -16.89 -17.28
N GLN A 20 1.29 -17.29 -18.54
CA GLN A 20 2.59 -17.52 -19.16
C GLN A 20 3.35 -16.19 -19.17
N GLY A 21 4.08 -15.91 -18.10
CA GLY A 21 5.10 -14.88 -18.09
C GLY A 21 6.09 -15.22 -19.21
N HIS A 22 6.51 -14.23 -19.98
CA HIS A 22 7.55 -14.37 -20.97
C HIS A 22 8.71 -15.16 -20.37
N GLN A 23 8.83 -16.41 -20.75
CA GLN A 23 9.97 -17.25 -20.45
C GLN A 23 11.07 -16.81 -21.43
N ASP A 24 11.92 -15.88 -20.99
CA ASP A 24 13.27 -15.81 -21.51
C ASP A 24 13.87 -17.22 -21.25
N GLY A 25 14.16 -17.96 -22.31
CA GLY A 25 14.60 -19.35 -22.27
C GLY A 25 15.99 -19.57 -21.64
N ARG A 26 16.38 -18.74 -20.67
CA ARG A 26 17.55 -18.90 -19.84
C ARG A 26 17.21 -19.82 -18.66
N PRO A 27 18.02 -20.88 -18.41
CA PRO A 27 17.84 -21.72 -17.23
C PRO A 27 17.89 -20.78 -15.99
N ARG A 28 16.85 -20.81 -15.15
CA ARG A 28 16.85 -20.08 -13.85
C ARG A 28 17.98 -20.69 -13.02
N ARG A 29 19.02 -19.91 -12.74
CA ARG A 29 20.02 -20.30 -11.76
C ARG A 29 19.39 -20.50 -10.40
N GLU A 30 19.92 -21.41 -9.61
CA GLU A 30 19.52 -21.53 -8.21
C GLU A 30 19.87 -20.22 -7.46
N PRO A 31 18.96 -19.74 -6.58
CA PRO A 31 19.23 -18.55 -5.80
C PRO A 31 20.40 -18.81 -4.83
N THR A 32 21.27 -17.82 -4.69
CA THR A 32 22.34 -17.81 -3.69
C THR A 32 21.78 -17.84 -2.28
N GLU A 33 22.57 -18.19 -1.27
CA GLU A 33 22.14 -18.18 0.12
C GLU A 33 21.67 -16.76 0.56
N LYS A 34 22.34 -15.71 0.09
CA LYS A 34 21.92 -14.31 0.30
C LYS A 34 20.53 -14.04 -0.28
N GLU A 35 20.29 -14.49 -1.52
CA GLU A 35 18.97 -14.33 -2.16
C GLU A 35 17.88 -15.15 -1.44
N LYS A 36 18.19 -16.36 -0.97
CA LYS A 36 17.26 -17.18 -0.18
C LYS A 36 16.89 -16.47 1.13
N ARG A 37 17.88 -15.92 1.85
CA ARG A 37 17.64 -15.14 3.08
C ARG A 37 16.72 -13.96 2.83
N ILE A 38 16.95 -13.19 1.77
CA ILE A 38 16.10 -12.05 1.40
C ILE A 38 14.68 -12.52 1.06
N MET A 39 14.55 -13.59 0.27
CA MET A 39 13.24 -14.15 -0.11
C MET A 39 12.45 -14.62 1.13
N GLU A 40 13.10 -15.32 2.04
CA GLU A 40 12.50 -15.78 3.29
C GLU A 40 12.05 -14.60 4.16
N TYR A 41 12.91 -13.57 4.32
CA TYR A 41 12.54 -12.36 5.02
C TYR A 41 11.31 -11.68 4.39
N GLN A 42 11.28 -11.53 3.05
CA GLN A 42 10.17 -10.90 2.34
C GLN A 42 8.84 -11.67 2.46
N GLN A 43 8.90 -13.00 2.57
CA GLN A 43 7.72 -13.84 2.81
C GLN A 43 7.15 -13.63 4.21
N ASN A 44 8.01 -13.51 5.22
CA ASN A 44 7.65 -13.43 6.63
C ASN A 44 7.47 -12.00 7.15
N ALA A 45 7.94 -10.99 6.41
CA ALA A 45 7.82 -9.59 6.82
C ALA A 45 6.36 -9.19 7.05
N PRO A 46 6.03 -8.54 8.17
CA PRO A 46 4.67 -8.15 8.51
C PRO A 46 4.12 -7.14 7.50
N LYS A 47 2.86 -7.34 7.10
CA LYS A 47 2.17 -6.53 6.10
C LYS A 47 0.72 -6.34 6.52
N LEU A 48 0.16 -5.19 6.21
CA LEU A 48 -1.27 -4.98 6.30
C LEU A 48 -2.02 -5.99 5.41
N SER A 49 -3.23 -6.33 5.78
CA SER A 49 -4.15 -7.04 4.89
C SER A 49 -4.49 -6.18 3.67
N PHE A 50 -4.90 -6.79 2.59
CA PHE A 50 -5.33 -6.04 1.40
C PHE A 50 -6.51 -5.12 1.70
N ALA A 51 -7.39 -5.51 2.62
CA ALA A 51 -8.54 -4.72 3.03
C ALA A 51 -8.11 -3.45 3.80
N GLU A 52 -7.17 -3.57 4.73
CA GLU A 52 -6.60 -2.42 5.45
C GLU A 52 -5.85 -1.47 4.51
N GLU A 53 -5.04 -2.00 3.58
CA GLU A 53 -4.34 -1.18 2.59
C GLU A 53 -5.32 -0.42 1.68
N ALA A 54 -6.35 -1.12 1.16
CA ALA A 54 -7.36 -0.51 0.30
C ALA A 54 -8.15 0.57 1.04
N LYS A 55 -8.60 0.28 2.27
CA LYS A 55 -9.35 1.24 3.09
C LYS A 55 -8.49 2.45 3.47
N SER A 56 -7.23 2.24 3.82
CA SER A 56 -6.29 3.32 4.13
C SER A 56 -6.06 4.22 2.91
N GLN A 57 -5.94 3.64 1.72
CA GLN A 57 -5.77 4.42 0.50
C GLN A 57 -7.00 5.28 0.17
N ILE A 58 -8.21 4.78 0.41
CA ILE A 58 -9.44 5.58 0.25
C ILE A 58 -9.51 6.67 1.32
N THR A 59 -9.20 6.35 2.57
CA THR A 59 -9.35 7.26 3.70
C THR A 59 -8.33 8.39 3.68
N PHE A 60 -7.05 8.07 3.46
CA PHE A 60 -5.94 9.02 3.56
C PHE A 60 -5.43 9.52 2.21
N GLY A 61 -5.95 9.00 1.09
CA GLY A 61 -5.65 9.49 -0.25
C GLY A 61 -6.00 10.97 -0.41
N ASN A 62 -5.56 11.57 -1.52
CA ASN A 62 -5.72 13.01 -1.80
C ASN A 62 -7.18 13.46 -2.04
N GLY A 63 -8.14 12.54 -2.04
CA GLY A 63 -9.56 12.81 -2.26
C GLY A 63 -9.95 13.01 -3.72
N TYR A 64 -9.12 12.54 -4.66
CA TYR A 64 -9.42 12.51 -6.10
C TYR A 64 -9.43 11.08 -6.61
N GLY A 65 -10.32 10.82 -7.58
CA GLY A 65 -10.41 9.51 -8.22
C GLY A 65 -11.10 9.61 -9.58
N VAL A 66 -11.10 8.50 -10.29
CA VAL A 66 -11.86 8.35 -11.54
C VAL A 66 -13.14 7.60 -11.23
N ILE A 67 -14.28 8.29 -11.35
CA ILE A 67 -15.58 7.63 -11.34
C ILE A 67 -15.87 7.06 -12.71
N SER A 68 -16.46 5.85 -12.77
CA SER A 68 -17.03 5.30 -14.00
C SER A 68 -18.51 5.04 -13.77
N THR A 69 -19.34 5.57 -14.68
CA THR A 69 -20.81 5.46 -14.67
C THR A 69 -21.29 4.74 -15.94
N ILE A 70 -22.56 4.35 -15.98
CA ILE A 70 -23.18 3.83 -17.19
C ILE A 70 -23.92 4.99 -17.88
N THR A 71 -23.44 5.36 -19.05
CA THR A 71 -24.02 6.46 -19.83
C THR A 71 -25.43 6.11 -20.36
N LYS A 72 -26.14 7.10 -20.86
CA LYS A 72 -27.47 6.91 -21.47
C LYS A 72 -27.49 5.94 -22.65
N ASP A 73 -26.34 5.71 -23.29
CA ASP A 73 -26.18 4.82 -24.44
C ASP A 73 -25.56 3.47 -24.01
N ASP A 74 -25.61 3.13 -22.72
CA ASP A 74 -25.10 1.89 -22.13
C ASP A 74 -23.57 1.68 -22.25
N TYR A 75 -22.81 2.76 -22.51
CA TYR A 75 -21.36 2.71 -22.47
C TYR A 75 -20.82 3.13 -21.09
N PRO A 76 -19.65 2.61 -20.67
CA PRO A 76 -18.98 3.12 -19.49
C PRO A 76 -18.44 4.55 -19.77
N GLY A 77 -18.85 5.50 -18.93
CA GLY A 77 -18.34 6.87 -18.90
C GLY A 77 -17.34 7.05 -17.77
N GLY A 78 -16.26 7.81 -17.99
CA GLY A 78 -15.27 8.09 -16.96
C GLY A 78 -15.10 9.60 -16.73
N ALA A 79 -14.93 10.01 -15.47
CA ALA A 79 -14.63 11.39 -15.08
C ALA A 79 -13.69 11.43 -13.87
N VAL A 80 -12.80 12.43 -13.83
CA VAL A 80 -12.04 12.72 -12.61
C VAL A 80 -12.94 13.50 -11.66
N VAL A 81 -13.06 13.03 -10.44
CA VAL A 81 -13.94 13.63 -9.43
C VAL A 81 -13.23 13.77 -8.09
N MET A 82 -13.75 14.69 -7.27
CA MET A 82 -13.41 14.79 -5.85
C MET A 82 -14.31 13.83 -5.06
N TYR A 83 -13.75 13.19 -4.03
CA TYR A 83 -14.50 12.38 -3.10
C TYR A 83 -14.02 12.64 -1.66
N ALA A 84 -14.88 12.37 -0.70
CA ALA A 84 -14.53 12.35 0.72
C ALA A 84 -15.00 11.02 1.32
N PRO A 85 -14.13 10.27 2.02
CA PRO A 85 -14.52 9.04 2.67
C PRO A 85 -15.34 9.34 3.93
N ASP A 86 -16.37 8.54 4.20
CA ASP A 86 -17.03 8.51 5.49
C ASP A 86 -16.28 7.61 6.50
N ASP A 87 -16.86 7.43 7.69
CA ASP A 87 -16.24 6.64 8.77
C ASP A 87 -16.06 5.15 8.40
N ASP A 88 -16.90 4.64 7.48
CA ASP A 88 -16.79 3.27 6.95
C ASP A 88 -15.80 3.16 5.80
N GLY A 89 -15.20 4.27 5.37
CA GLY A 89 -14.33 4.34 4.20
C GLY A 89 -15.09 4.31 2.87
N LEU A 90 -16.39 4.62 2.88
CA LEU A 90 -17.20 4.72 1.68
C LEU A 90 -17.14 6.15 1.12
N PRO A 91 -16.96 6.31 -0.20
CA PRO A 91 -16.82 7.64 -0.78
C PRO A 91 -18.16 8.37 -0.88
N ALA A 92 -18.15 9.62 -0.46
CA ALA A 92 -19.19 10.61 -0.70
C ALA A 92 -18.72 11.66 -1.72
N PHE A 93 -19.64 12.27 -2.43
CA PHE A 93 -19.39 13.15 -3.56
C PHE A 93 -20.30 14.37 -3.52
N SER A 94 -19.83 15.47 -4.12
CA SER A 94 -20.65 16.64 -4.43
C SER A 94 -20.57 16.91 -5.93
N PHE A 95 -21.66 16.72 -6.63
CA PHE A 95 -21.73 16.76 -8.09
C PHE A 95 -22.72 17.82 -8.59
N SER A 96 -22.30 18.62 -9.59
CA SER A 96 -23.21 19.52 -10.29
C SER A 96 -24.23 18.75 -11.14
N THR A 97 -25.47 19.21 -11.15
CA THR A 97 -26.53 18.68 -12.01
C THR A 97 -26.23 18.76 -13.50
N MET A 98 -25.29 19.62 -13.90
CA MET A 98 -24.87 19.78 -15.30
C MET A 98 -23.85 18.72 -15.74
N SER A 99 -23.24 17.98 -14.80
CA SER A 99 -22.23 16.98 -15.12
C SER A 99 -22.85 15.70 -15.68
N GLY A 100 -22.23 15.13 -16.73
CA GLY A 100 -22.69 13.90 -17.38
C GLY A 100 -22.83 12.74 -16.40
N HIS A 101 -21.80 12.50 -15.56
CA HIS A 101 -21.81 11.45 -14.54
C HIS A 101 -22.95 11.62 -13.51
N THR A 102 -23.36 12.86 -13.20
CA THR A 102 -24.53 13.11 -12.34
C THR A 102 -25.80 12.67 -13.02
N GLN A 103 -25.97 13.01 -14.30
CA GLN A 103 -27.14 12.63 -15.10
C GLN A 103 -27.23 11.10 -15.28
N ASP A 104 -26.07 10.43 -15.41
CA ASP A 104 -25.99 8.98 -15.49
C ASP A 104 -26.43 8.35 -14.16
N LEU A 105 -25.87 8.80 -13.01
CA LEU A 105 -26.20 8.29 -11.68
C LEU A 105 -27.66 8.50 -11.29
N MET A 106 -28.30 9.57 -11.75
CA MET A 106 -29.72 9.80 -11.54
C MET A 106 -30.60 8.75 -12.24
N LYS A 107 -30.07 8.02 -13.22
CA LYS A 107 -30.77 6.96 -13.97
C LYS A 107 -30.31 5.56 -13.55
N ASN A 108 -29.05 5.39 -13.22
CA ASN A 108 -28.45 4.11 -12.91
C ASN A 108 -27.36 4.30 -11.85
N SER A 109 -27.61 3.75 -10.65
CA SER A 109 -26.71 3.86 -9.49
C SER A 109 -25.39 3.09 -9.65
N LYS A 110 -25.30 2.16 -10.60
CA LYS A 110 -24.12 1.30 -10.80
C LYS A 110 -22.93 2.11 -11.26
N ALA A 111 -21.90 2.07 -10.45
CA ALA A 111 -20.68 2.83 -10.71
C ALA A 111 -19.45 2.19 -10.09
N SER A 112 -18.31 2.73 -10.42
CA SER A 112 -17.07 2.43 -9.71
C SER A 112 -16.26 3.69 -9.47
N LEU A 113 -15.46 3.68 -8.39
CA LEU A 113 -14.46 4.70 -8.13
C LEU A 113 -13.09 4.05 -8.12
N THR A 114 -12.19 4.55 -8.97
CA THR A 114 -10.77 4.15 -8.97
C THR A 114 -9.94 5.25 -8.33
N VAL A 115 -9.16 4.89 -7.31
CA VAL A 115 -8.23 5.78 -6.60
C VAL A 115 -6.83 5.22 -6.71
N THR A 116 -5.87 6.06 -7.05
CA THR A 116 -4.45 5.72 -7.10
C THR A 116 -3.73 6.24 -5.86
N SER A 117 -2.52 5.74 -5.59
CA SER A 117 -1.61 6.38 -4.63
C SER A 117 -1.32 7.82 -5.07
N ASN A 118 -0.98 8.69 -4.11
CA ASN A 118 -0.76 10.12 -4.37
C ASN A 118 0.41 10.36 -5.35
N ASP A 119 1.43 9.50 -5.30
CA ASP A 119 2.63 9.55 -6.14
C ASP A 119 2.58 8.57 -7.33
N PHE A 120 1.38 8.18 -7.78
CA PHE A 120 1.19 7.19 -8.84
C PHE A 120 1.93 7.56 -10.13
N LYS A 121 2.84 6.70 -10.55
CA LYS A 121 3.65 6.84 -11.77
C LYS A 121 3.47 5.67 -12.75
N GLY A 122 2.91 4.55 -12.29
CA GLY A 122 2.74 3.39 -13.16
C GLY A 122 2.30 2.10 -12.47
N ALA A 123 2.53 0.98 -13.14
CA ALA A 123 2.01 -0.33 -12.74
C ALA A 123 2.56 -0.85 -11.40
N ALA A 124 3.69 -0.32 -10.94
CA ALA A 124 4.29 -0.67 -9.65
C ALA A 124 3.61 -0.02 -8.45
N ASP A 125 2.77 1.00 -8.68
CA ASP A 125 2.16 1.79 -7.61
C ASP A 125 0.76 1.28 -7.26
N ALA A 126 0.33 1.61 -6.04
CA ALA A 126 -0.93 1.13 -5.50
C ALA A 126 -2.14 1.81 -6.14
N ARG A 127 -3.21 1.04 -6.34
CA ARG A 127 -4.52 1.51 -6.78
C ARG A 127 -5.63 0.63 -6.27
N VAL A 128 -6.75 1.24 -5.98
CA VAL A 128 -7.97 0.57 -5.53
C VAL A 128 -9.14 0.96 -6.43
N ASN A 129 -9.99 0.00 -6.75
CA ASN A 129 -11.25 0.24 -7.45
C ASN A 129 -12.40 -0.31 -6.61
N LEU A 130 -13.26 0.59 -6.15
CA LEU A 130 -14.51 0.26 -5.46
C LEU A 130 -15.62 0.17 -6.49
N VAL A 131 -16.33 -0.94 -6.55
CA VAL A 131 -17.46 -1.15 -7.47
C VAL A 131 -18.72 -1.35 -6.64
N GLY A 132 -19.76 -0.58 -6.96
CA GLY A 132 -21.02 -0.64 -6.19
C GLY A 132 -22.10 0.28 -6.72
N ASP A 133 -23.03 0.63 -5.84
CA ASP A 133 -24.10 1.57 -6.15
C ASP A 133 -23.78 2.93 -5.52
N ILE A 134 -23.88 4.01 -6.30
CA ILE A 134 -23.73 5.39 -5.86
C ILE A 134 -25.08 6.09 -6.03
N GLU A 135 -25.63 6.55 -4.91
CA GLU A 135 -26.99 7.09 -4.87
C GLU A 135 -27.01 8.51 -4.32
N LYS A 136 -27.97 9.30 -4.79
CA LYS A 136 -28.23 10.64 -4.29
C LYS A 136 -28.79 10.58 -2.88
N ILE A 137 -28.24 11.40 -1.99
CA ILE A 137 -28.75 11.59 -0.64
C ILE A 137 -29.90 12.59 -0.69
N THR A 138 -31.02 12.24 -0.05
CA THR A 138 -32.24 13.06 0.02
C THR A 138 -32.66 13.42 1.44
N ASP A 139 -32.20 12.65 2.43
CA ASP A 139 -32.43 12.97 3.84
C ASP A 139 -31.65 14.18 4.28
N GLU A 140 -32.31 15.13 4.98
CA GLU A 140 -31.70 16.43 5.34
C GLU A 140 -30.55 16.30 6.35
N GLU A 141 -30.65 15.36 7.31
CA GLU A 141 -29.60 15.14 8.30
C GLU A 141 -28.37 14.50 7.65
N GLU A 142 -28.58 13.51 6.80
CA GLU A 142 -27.52 12.91 6.01
C GLU A 142 -26.86 13.93 5.07
N LEU A 143 -27.64 14.77 4.38
CA LEU A 143 -27.12 15.84 3.52
C LEU A 143 -26.17 16.76 4.30
N LYS A 144 -26.56 17.18 5.49
CA LYS A 144 -25.71 18.02 6.35
C LYS A 144 -24.43 17.27 6.73
N LYS A 145 -24.54 16.05 7.23
CA LYS A 145 -23.40 15.20 7.60
C LYS A 145 -22.39 15.05 6.45
N TYR A 146 -22.87 14.66 5.27
CA TYR A 146 -21.95 14.39 4.14
C TYR A 146 -21.38 15.65 3.50
N ARG A 147 -22.07 16.79 3.59
CA ARG A 147 -21.48 18.11 3.24
C ARG A 147 -20.34 18.47 4.18
N GLU A 148 -20.51 18.29 5.48
CA GLU A 148 -19.46 18.52 6.47
C GLU A 148 -18.25 17.63 6.25
N ILE A 149 -18.44 16.32 5.99
CA ILE A 149 -17.39 15.36 5.63
C ILE A 149 -16.64 15.85 4.38
N PHE A 150 -17.38 16.24 3.33
CA PHE A 150 -16.79 16.71 2.09
C PHE A 150 -15.97 17.99 2.26
N ILE A 151 -16.50 18.98 2.97
CA ILE A 151 -15.79 20.24 3.25
C ILE A 151 -14.55 20.00 4.13
N LYS A 152 -14.63 19.11 5.11
CA LYS A 152 -13.47 18.74 5.93
C LYS A 152 -12.33 18.18 5.08
N LYS A 153 -12.63 17.34 4.09
CA LYS A 153 -11.63 16.78 3.16
C LYS A 153 -11.16 17.82 2.15
N HIS A 154 -12.06 18.69 1.69
CA HIS A 154 -11.84 19.69 0.65
C HIS A 154 -12.23 21.11 1.14
N PRO A 155 -11.41 21.76 1.98
CA PRO A 155 -11.76 23.05 2.61
C PRO A 155 -12.06 24.17 1.62
N ASN A 156 -11.53 24.09 0.40
CA ASN A 156 -11.72 25.08 -0.65
C ASN A 156 -12.95 24.83 -1.53
N ALA A 157 -13.76 23.81 -1.25
CA ALA A 157 -14.93 23.42 -2.04
C ALA A 157 -16.16 24.29 -1.72
N PHE A 158 -16.06 25.62 -1.92
CA PHE A 158 -17.12 26.59 -1.61
C PHE A 158 -18.43 26.34 -2.36
N TRP A 159 -18.38 25.68 -3.52
CA TRP A 159 -19.53 25.38 -4.38
C TRP A 159 -20.46 24.29 -3.83
N VAL A 160 -20.03 23.51 -2.83
CA VAL A 160 -20.83 22.40 -2.24
C VAL A 160 -22.20 22.87 -1.76
N ASN A 161 -22.32 24.15 -1.41
CA ASN A 161 -23.57 24.76 -0.93
C ASN A 161 -24.41 25.42 -2.04
N PHE A 162 -23.98 25.34 -3.31
CA PHE A 162 -24.76 25.87 -4.41
C PHE A 162 -25.95 24.97 -4.71
N GLY A 163 -27.08 25.57 -5.13
CA GLY A 163 -28.34 24.85 -5.31
C GLY A 163 -28.34 23.79 -6.44
N ASP A 164 -27.38 23.89 -7.35
CA ASP A 164 -27.18 22.93 -8.44
C ASP A 164 -26.21 21.77 -8.08
N PHE A 165 -25.62 21.79 -6.86
CA PHE A 165 -24.78 20.70 -6.38
C PHE A 165 -25.54 19.73 -5.50
N LEU A 166 -25.54 18.47 -5.91
CA LEU A 166 -26.19 17.35 -5.24
C LEU A 166 -25.14 16.48 -4.53
N VAL A 167 -25.53 15.96 -3.36
CA VAL A 167 -24.67 15.03 -2.60
C VAL A 167 -25.04 13.60 -2.96
N PHE A 168 -24.00 12.81 -3.26
CA PHE A 168 -24.10 11.38 -3.52
C PHE A 168 -23.19 10.62 -2.56
N ARG A 169 -23.47 9.35 -2.33
CA ARG A 169 -22.59 8.44 -1.61
C ARG A 169 -22.62 7.05 -2.23
N MET A 170 -21.55 6.28 -2.03
CA MET A 170 -21.59 4.86 -2.31
C MET A 170 -22.38 4.17 -1.20
N THR A 171 -23.53 3.56 -1.56
CA THR A 171 -24.46 2.94 -0.61
C THR A 171 -24.29 1.44 -0.49
N SER A 172 -23.68 0.82 -1.50
CA SER A 172 -23.37 -0.60 -1.48
C SER A 172 -22.03 -0.88 -2.17
N LEU A 173 -21.35 -1.93 -1.73
CA LEU A 173 -20.17 -2.47 -2.39
C LEU A 173 -20.52 -3.84 -3.00
N LYS A 174 -20.03 -4.09 -4.21
CA LYS A 174 -20.13 -5.40 -4.88
C LYS A 174 -18.82 -6.16 -4.83
N HIS A 175 -17.74 -5.50 -5.14
CA HIS A 175 -16.37 -5.99 -4.96
C HIS A 175 -15.38 -4.84 -4.96
N ILE A 176 -14.24 -5.09 -4.37
CA ILE A 176 -13.10 -4.17 -4.33
C ILE A 176 -11.93 -4.85 -5.01
N ARG A 177 -11.31 -4.17 -5.97
CA ARG A 177 -10.07 -4.61 -6.60
C ARG A 177 -8.93 -3.75 -6.10
N TYR A 178 -7.97 -4.38 -5.47
CA TYR A 178 -6.76 -3.73 -5.00
C TYR A 178 -5.54 -4.26 -5.74
N VAL A 179 -4.65 -3.37 -6.11
CA VAL A 179 -3.34 -3.71 -6.67
C VAL A 179 -2.31 -2.85 -5.93
N GLY A 180 -1.46 -3.49 -5.15
CA GLY A 180 -0.36 -2.85 -4.40
C GLY A 180 0.98 -2.89 -5.12
N GLY A 181 0.98 -3.08 -6.45
CA GLY A 181 2.15 -3.22 -7.30
C GLY A 181 2.29 -4.61 -7.92
N PHE A 182 3.46 -4.91 -8.51
CA PHE A 182 3.69 -6.20 -9.15
C PHE A 182 3.54 -7.38 -8.19
N ALA A 183 2.87 -8.43 -8.66
CA ALA A 183 2.59 -9.67 -7.91
C ALA A 183 1.80 -9.46 -6.58
N ARG A 184 1.18 -8.30 -6.38
CA ARG A 184 0.38 -7.98 -5.20
C ARG A 184 -0.98 -7.43 -5.62
N ALA A 185 -1.90 -8.31 -5.97
CA ALA A 185 -3.25 -7.96 -6.38
C ALA A 185 -4.27 -8.87 -5.69
N ALA A 186 -5.42 -8.32 -5.33
CA ALA A 186 -6.52 -9.05 -4.71
C ALA A 186 -7.88 -8.48 -5.12
N THR A 187 -8.89 -9.37 -5.11
CA THR A 187 -10.29 -8.98 -5.03
C THR A 187 -10.72 -9.17 -3.58
N ILE A 188 -11.13 -8.08 -2.94
CA ILE A 188 -11.47 -8.03 -1.52
C ILE A 188 -12.99 -8.15 -1.42
N PRO A 189 -13.52 -9.08 -0.62
CA PRO A 189 -14.96 -9.16 -0.31
C PRO A 189 -15.43 -7.88 0.41
N PRO A 190 -16.65 -7.39 0.12
CA PRO A 190 -17.19 -6.20 0.79
C PRO A 190 -17.17 -6.26 2.32
N GLY A 191 -17.49 -7.42 2.91
CA GLY A 191 -17.46 -7.61 4.36
C GLY A 191 -16.06 -7.39 4.95
N GLU A 192 -15.01 -7.97 4.35
CA GLU A 192 -13.63 -7.78 4.80
C GLU A 192 -13.21 -6.31 4.73
N TYR A 193 -13.60 -5.59 3.68
CA TYR A 193 -13.31 -4.16 3.54
C TYR A 193 -14.03 -3.32 4.62
N LEU A 194 -15.30 -3.60 4.88
CA LEU A 194 -16.08 -2.85 5.88
C LEU A 194 -15.59 -3.11 7.30
N GLU A 195 -15.19 -4.34 7.62
CA GLU A 195 -14.64 -4.74 8.92
C GLU A 195 -13.22 -4.24 9.16
N ALA A 196 -12.44 -4.03 8.10
CA ALA A 196 -11.08 -3.53 8.21
C ALA A 196 -11.05 -2.10 8.77
N SER A 197 -9.96 -1.74 9.44
CA SER A 197 -9.66 -0.38 9.86
C SER A 197 -8.59 0.23 8.95
N ALA A 198 -8.75 1.51 8.62
CA ALA A 198 -7.67 2.25 7.96
C ALA A 198 -6.49 2.40 8.92
N ASP A 199 -5.28 2.21 8.43
CA ASP A 199 -4.06 2.34 9.24
C ASP A 199 -3.75 3.82 9.49
N PRO A 200 -3.81 4.30 10.76
CA PRO A 200 -3.64 5.71 11.08
C PRO A 200 -2.24 6.26 10.72
N VAL A 201 -1.23 5.42 10.64
CA VAL A 201 0.13 5.82 10.22
C VAL A 201 0.14 6.31 8.78
N MET A 202 -0.71 5.74 7.92
CA MET A 202 -0.77 6.11 6.50
C MET A 202 -1.21 7.56 6.26
N GLU A 203 -1.86 8.22 7.22
CA GLU A 203 -2.12 9.67 7.17
C GLU A 203 -0.82 10.50 7.09
N PHE A 204 0.24 9.97 7.69
CA PHE A 204 1.55 10.65 7.80
C PHE A 204 2.64 10.03 6.93
N ALA A 205 2.34 8.96 6.23
CA ALA A 205 3.31 8.12 5.52
C ALA A 205 4.17 8.92 4.54
N GLU A 206 3.56 9.79 3.75
CA GLU A 206 4.26 10.64 2.77
C GLU A 206 5.27 11.59 3.44
N LYS A 207 4.87 12.23 4.55
CA LYS A 207 5.75 13.15 5.31
C LYS A 207 6.90 12.40 5.98
N ILE A 208 6.63 11.19 6.50
CA ILE A 208 7.66 10.34 7.12
C ILE A 208 8.64 9.88 6.04
N ALA A 209 8.13 9.38 4.92
CA ALA A 209 8.95 8.92 3.80
C ALA A 209 9.81 10.05 3.23
N GLY A 210 9.24 11.24 3.00
CA GLY A 210 9.96 12.42 2.52
C GLY A 210 11.12 12.79 3.42
N HIS A 211 10.88 12.96 4.71
CA HIS A 211 11.93 13.28 5.69
C HIS A 211 13.05 12.22 5.74
N MET A 212 12.68 10.94 5.76
CA MET A 212 13.67 9.86 5.78
C MET A 212 14.49 9.80 4.49
N ASN A 213 13.87 10.04 3.34
CA ASN A 213 14.55 10.02 2.05
C ASN A 213 15.48 11.22 1.85
N GLU A 214 15.13 12.40 2.37
CA GLU A 214 15.93 13.63 2.25
C GLU A 214 17.09 13.66 3.25
N ASP A 215 16.82 13.32 4.52
CA ASP A 215 17.79 13.56 5.61
C ASP A 215 18.41 12.29 6.17
N HIS A 216 17.83 11.10 5.94
CA HIS A 216 18.18 9.85 6.63
C HIS A 216 18.27 8.62 5.72
N GLN A 217 18.61 8.80 4.44
CA GLN A 217 18.69 7.67 3.49
C GLN A 217 19.73 6.62 3.93
N ASP A 218 20.84 7.05 4.55
CA ASP A 218 21.86 6.12 5.05
C ASP A 218 21.35 5.27 6.21
N ALA A 219 20.48 5.81 7.08
CA ALA A 219 19.84 5.03 8.12
C ALA A 219 18.94 3.93 7.52
N THR A 220 18.22 4.23 6.44
CA THR A 220 17.39 3.24 5.73
C THR A 220 18.26 2.12 5.13
N LYS A 221 19.42 2.45 4.53
CA LYS A 221 20.38 1.47 4.01
C LYS A 221 20.93 0.56 5.11
N LEU A 222 21.36 1.14 6.24
CA LEU A 222 21.86 0.39 7.40
C LEU A 222 20.84 -0.61 7.94
N ILE A 223 19.57 -0.20 8.06
CA ILE A 223 18.50 -1.08 8.50
C ILE A 223 18.33 -2.28 7.55
N ILE A 224 18.35 -2.02 6.23
CA ILE A 224 18.21 -3.08 5.21
C ILE A 224 19.40 -4.04 5.25
N GLU A 225 20.60 -3.52 5.35
CA GLU A 225 21.83 -4.30 5.45
C GLU A 225 21.82 -5.20 6.69
N HIS A 226 21.52 -4.64 7.84
CA HIS A 226 21.43 -5.41 9.09
C HIS A 226 20.35 -6.52 9.03
N GLN A 227 19.14 -6.21 8.54
CA GLN A 227 18.03 -7.18 8.55
C GLN A 227 18.17 -8.26 7.47
N MET A 228 18.73 -7.93 6.31
CA MET A 228 18.72 -8.80 5.13
C MET A 228 20.12 -9.13 4.59
N GLY A 229 21.18 -8.52 5.11
CA GLY A 229 22.53 -8.63 4.57
C GLY A 229 22.66 -8.04 3.17
N LEU A 230 21.86 -7.03 2.83
CA LEU A 230 21.81 -6.42 1.49
C LEU A 230 22.38 -5.02 1.53
N GLU A 231 23.60 -4.85 0.99
CA GLU A 231 24.17 -3.53 0.73
C GLU A 231 23.43 -2.85 -0.42
N CYS A 232 22.93 -1.64 -0.16
CA CYS A 232 22.17 -0.86 -1.13
C CYS A 232 22.97 0.34 -1.63
N GLU A 233 22.95 0.58 -2.95
CA GLU A 233 23.43 1.82 -3.54
C GLU A 233 22.47 2.98 -3.20
N SER A 234 21.16 2.73 -3.33
CA SER A 234 20.11 3.65 -2.90
C SER A 234 18.97 2.91 -2.20
N ALA A 235 18.30 3.62 -1.29
CA ALA A 235 17.10 3.12 -0.61
C ALA A 235 16.11 4.28 -0.47
N GLU A 236 14.96 4.17 -1.14
CA GLU A 236 13.90 5.18 -1.14
C GLU A 236 12.62 4.61 -0.51
N ILE A 237 12.21 5.14 0.63
CA ILE A 237 10.95 4.75 1.28
C ILE A 237 9.80 5.28 0.43
N LYS A 238 8.89 4.38 0.05
CA LYS A 238 7.70 4.68 -0.75
C LYS A 238 6.43 4.73 0.08
N ASN A 239 6.37 3.95 1.14
CA ASN A 239 5.24 3.95 2.07
C ASN A 239 5.68 3.49 3.45
N VAL A 240 4.96 3.97 4.46
CA VAL A 240 5.11 3.56 5.86
C VAL A 240 3.73 3.26 6.41
N ASP A 241 3.61 2.15 7.13
CA ASP A 241 2.43 1.75 7.88
C ASP A 241 2.83 1.28 9.28
N ARG A 242 1.87 0.94 10.13
CA ARG A 242 2.14 0.53 11.52
C ARG A 242 3.02 -0.71 11.65
N LEU A 243 3.13 -1.52 10.60
CA LEU A 243 3.88 -2.79 10.61
C LEU A 243 5.26 -2.67 9.93
N GLY A 244 5.60 -1.53 9.33
CA GLY A 244 6.88 -1.36 8.66
C GLY A 244 6.86 -0.37 7.51
N MET A 245 7.87 -0.48 6.64
CA MET A 245 8.03 0.39 5.49
C MET A 245 8.23 -0.41 4.20
N THR A 246 7.77 0.17 3.10
CA THR A 246 8.02 -0.31 1.74
C THR A 246 9.11 0.56 1.13
N VAL A 247 10.20 -0.06 0.67
CA VAL A 247 11.39 0.64 0.17
C VAL A 247 11.70 0.18 -1.24
N PHE A 248 12.04 1.11 -2.13
CA PHE A 248 12.66 0.81 -3.41
C PHE A 248 14.17 0.93 -3.26
N VAL A 249 14.88 -0.12 -3.65
CA VAL A 249 16.33 -0.20 -3.52
C VAL A 249 16.99 -0.45 -4.85
N THR A 250 18.21 0.06 -5.01
CA THR A 250 19.13 -0.33 -6.07
C THR A 250 20.39 -0.93 -5.45
N VAL A 251 21.02 -1.85 -6.15
CA VAL A 251 22.26 -2.50 -5.72
C VAL A 251 23.31 -2.45 -6.83
N LYS A 252 24.58 -2.43 -6.47
CA LYS A 252 25.66 -2.60 -7.44
C LYS A 252 25.69 -4.05 -7.91
N GLN A 253 25.82 -4.23 -9.22
CA GLN A 253 26.00 -5.52 -9.85
C GLN A 253 27.51 -5.85 -9.99
N PRO A 254 27.88 -7.12 -10.24
CA PRO A 254 29.27 -7.51 -10.41
C PRO A 254 30.03 -6.76 -11.52
N ASP A 255 29.30 -6.30 -12.55
CA ASP A 255 29.83 -5.49 -13.65
C ASP A 255 29.94 -3.98 -13.34
N GLN A 256 29.74 -3.60 -12.08
CA GLN A 256 29.72 -2.21 -11.58
C GLN A 256 28.50 -1.37 -12.05
N THR A 257 27.56 -1.94 -12.80
CA THR A 257 26.29 -1.27 -13.12
C THR A 257 25.38 -1.25 -11.90
N VAL A 258 24.43 -0.31 -11.87
CA VAL A 258 23.41 -0.24 -10.83
C VAL A 258 22.15 -0.99 -11.33
N SER A 259 21.56 -1.81 -10.48
CA SER A 259 20.34 -2.53 -10.81
C SER A 259 19.17 -1.58 -11.08
N SER A 260 18.16 -2.06 -11.83
CA SER A 260 16.86 -1.39 -11.78
C SER A 260 16.30 -1.42 -10.35
N PRO A 261 15.56 -0.38 -9.93
CA PRO A 261 14.93 -0.36 -8.61
C PRO A 261 13.98 -1.54 -8.42
N PHE A 262 14.05 -2.18 -7.26
CA PHE A 262 13.12 -3.23 -6.86
C PHE A 262 12.57 -2.99 -5.47
N LYS A 263 11.39 -3.55 -5.21
CA LYS A 263 10.61 -3.31 -4.00
C LYS A 263 10.98 -4.29 -2.90
N LEU A 264 11.24 -3.76 -1.70
CA LEU A 264 11.41 -4.54 -0.47
C LEU A 264 10.41 -4.10 0.59
N ARG A 265 9.99 -5.05 1.41
CA ARG A 265 9.30 -4.79 2.66
C ARG A 265 10.31 -4.87 3.80
N VAL A 266 10.37 -3.84 4.63
CA VAL A 266 11.14 -3.78 5.87
C VAL A 266 10.15 -3.75 7.03
N GLY A 267 10.06 -4.85 7.77
CA GLY A 267 9.13 -4.98 8.90
C GLY A 267 9.64 -4.28 10.14
N PHE A 268 8.73 -3.72 10.92
CA PHE A 268 9.04 -3.30 12.28
C PHE A 268 9.06 -4.51 13.21
N PRO A 269 9.96 -4.55 14.21
CA PRO A 269 10.00 -5.61 15.21
C PRO A 269 8.72 -5.73 16.05
N GLU A 270 8.01 -4.64 16.22
CA GLU A 270 6.72 -4.53 16.89
C GLU A 270 5.86 -3.45 16.19
N GLU A 271 4.57 -3.47 16.44
CA GLU A 271 3.61 -2.53 15.86
C GLU A 271 3.88 -1.10 16.36
N ALA A 272 3.93 -0.15 15.42
CA ALA A 272 4.08 1.28 15.68
C ALA A 272 2.73 1.99 15.39
N PRO A 273 1.87 2.20 16.40
CA PRO A 273 0.47 2.55 16.16
C PRO A 273 0.25 3.99 15.70
N ASP A 274 1.27 4.86 15.78
CA ASP A 274 1.17 6.27 15.44
C ASP A 274 2.50 6.85 14.93
N ARG A 275 2.48 8.11 14.55
CA ARG A 275 3.67 8.84 14.05
C ARG A 275 4.83 8.85 15.05
N VAL A 276 4.56 8.92 16.36
CA VAL A 276 5.60 8.94 17.38
C VAL A 276 6.21 7.54 17.54
N GLY A 277 5.37 6.53 17.52
CA GLY A 277 5.78 5.12 17.50
C GLY A 277 6.70 4.82 16.32
N VAL A 278 6.31 5.21 15.10
CA VAL A 278 7.14 5.02 13.90
C VAL A 278 8.50 5.73 14.04
N ARG A 279 8.53 6.98 14.48
CA ARG A 279 9.79 7.71 14.69
C ARG A 279 10.72 7.00 15.69
N ASN A 280 10.16 6.55 16.81
CA ASN A 280 10.93 5.84 17.84
C ASN A 280 11.43 4.49 17.31
N MET A 281 10.60 3.79 16.55
CA MET A 281 10.94 2.54 15.90
C MET A 281 12.10 2.69 14.93
N LEU A 282 12.02 3.63 14.00
CA LEU A 282 13.08 3.91 13.02
C LEU A 282 14.39 4.28 13.71
N LYS A 283 14.35 5.12 14.76
CA LYS A 283 15.53 5.47 15.55
C LYS A 283 16.13 4.26 16.24
N ARG A 284 15.31 3.39 16.86
CA ARG A 284 15.77 2.15 17.48
C ARG A 284 16.45 1.23 16.48
N MET A 285 15.78 0.94 15.36
CA MET A 285 16.30 0.07 14.31
C MET A 285 17.62 0.60 13.71
N THR A 286 17.73 1.93 13.53
CA THR A 286 18.98 2.54 13.04
C THR A 286 20.14 2.33 14.04
N ASN A 287 19.89 2.54 15.33
CA ASN A 287 20.91 2.36 16.37
C ASN A 287 21.33 0.89 16.50
N GLU A 288 20.36 -0.04 16.49
CA GLU A 288 20.61 -1.47 16.52
C GLU A 288 21.44 -1.92 15.31
N ALA A 289 21.06 -1.48 14.12
CA ALA A 289 21.79 -1.78 12.89
C ALA A 289 23.23 -1.25 12.91
N ALA A 290 23.42 0.02 13.31
CA ALA A 290 24.77 0.61 13.42
C ALA A 290 25.65 -0.12 14.42
N SER A 291 25.11 -0.54 15.57
CA SER A 291 25.86 -1.27 16.60
C SER A 291 26.22 -2.68 16.15
N ALA A 292 25.30 -3.39 15.50
CA ALA A 292 25.52 -4.76 15.02
C ALA A 292 26.56 -4.80 13.89
N LEU A 293 26.41 -3.94 12.87
CA LEU A 293 27.35 -3.89 11.74
C LEU A 293 28.75 -3.48 12.19
N LYS A 294 28.87 -2.60 13.21
CA LYS A 294 30.17 -2.25 13.78
C LYS A 294 30.81 -3.45 14.49
N ALA A 295 30.06 -4.23 15.27
CA ALA A 295 30.57 -5.42 15.95
C ALA A 295 31.01 -6.49 14.94
N GLU A 296 30.23 -6.72 13.87
CA GLU A 296 30.59 -7.65 12.79
C GLU A 296 31.91 -7.24 12.12
N ALA A 297 32.10 -5.94 11.83
CA ALA A 297 33.33 -5.44 11.23
C ALA A 297 34.55 -5.61 12.15
N GLU A 298 34.40 -5.37 13.48
CA GLU A 298 35.47 -5.58 14.47
C GLU A 298 35.84 -7.08 14.60
N GLU A 299 34.87 -7.98 14.51
CA GLU A 299 35.13 -9.43 14.53
C GLU A 299 35.86 -9.91 13.25
N GLU A 300 35.48 -9.42 12.09
CA GLU A 300 36.18 -9.75 10.83
C GLU A 300 37.61 -9.25 10.82
N GLU A 301 37.87 -8.05 11.33
CA GLU A 301 39.22 -7.49 11.45
C GLU A 301 40.09 -8.32 12.42
N ALA A 302 39.53 -8.72 13.55
CA ALA A 302 40.18 -9.58 14.52
C ALA A 302 40.52 -10.97 13.96
N ALA A 303 39.60 -11.56 13.16
CA ALA A 303 39.81 -12.87 12.54
C ALA A 303 40.91 -12.85 11.47
N THR A 304 41.07 -11.72 10.74
CA THR A 304 42.11 -11.57 9.71
C THR A 304 43.49 -11.27 10.26
N THR A 305 43.58 -10.75 11.50
CA THR A 305 44.83 -10.39 12.17
C THR A 305 45.47 -11.52 12.98
N THR A 306 44.82 -12.66 13.13
CA THR A 306 45.39 -13.84 13.86
C THR A 306 46.41 -14.57 12.96
N PRO A 307 47.72 -14.59 13.27
CA PRO A 307 48.70 -15.27 12.44
C PRO A 307 48.50 -16.80 12.52
N PRO A 308 48.79 -17.56 11.45
CA PRO A 308 48.66 -19.00 11.46
C PRO A 308 49.59 -19.59 12.52
N SER A 309 49.02 -20.37 13.44
CA SER A 309 49.77 -21.10 14.46
C SER A 309 50.85 -21.94 13.78
N SER A 310 52.12 -21.62 14.02
CA SER A 310 53.25 -22.40 13.55
C SER A 310 53.20 -23.79 14.21
N SER A 311 52.78 -24.79 13.49
CA SER A 311 52.96 -26.19 13.87
C SER A 311 54.45 -26.51 13.73
N THR A 312 55.20 -26.37 14.78
CA THR A 312 56.52 -27.00 14.91
C THR A 312 56.32 -28.46 15.22
N SER A 313 56.46 -29.31 14.20
CA SER A 313 56.69 -30.75 14.34
C SER A 313 58.15 -30.99 14.74
N SER A 314 58.37 -31.55 15.91
CA SER A 314 59.60 -32.21 16.29
C SER A 314 59.43 -33.67 16.15
#